data_58d2d469c38a884baff1627de277c06c
#
_entry.id   58d2d469c38a884baff1627de277c06c
#
_cell.length_a   1.000
_cell.length_b   1.000
_cell.length_c   1.000
_cell.angle_alpha   90.00
_cell.angle_beta   90.00
_cell.angle_gamma   90.00
#
_symmetry.space_group_name_H-M   'P 1'
#
loop_
_entity.id
_entity.type
_entity.pdbx_description
1 polymer ?
#
loop_
_entity_poly.entity_id
_entity_poly.type
_entity_poly.pdbx_seq_one_letter_code
_entity_poly.pdbx_strand_id
1 'polypeptide(L)'
;MKKHLYWTLPLIAAFAAVLFANAETKPADSVKLNWMTDYEAAVARAQSEDKVLLLDFTGSDWCGWCIKLDKEVFSRAEFAEYAEENLVLVKLDFPRGKPQPAEVKEQNERLAKKYGIRGFPSILLLAEDEELIGRTGYRPGGASKYVEHLKDLIG
;
A
#
# COMPACT_ATOMS: atom_id res chain seq x y z
N MET A 1 17.01 50.04 70.06
CA MET A 1 16.66 48.60 69.81
C MET A 1 16.01 48.45 68.48
N LYS A 2 16.76 48.02 67.47
CA LYS A 2 16.27 47.81 66.06
C LYS A 2 16.18 46.31 65.82
N LYS A 3 14.96 45.82 65.62
CA LYS A 3 14.70 44.42 65.29
C LYS A 3 14.79 44.27 63.74
N HIS A 4 15.76 43.52 63.26
CA HIS A 4 15.89 43.13 61.86
C HIS A 4 14.99 41.94 61.57
N LEU A 5 13.98 42.17 60.78
CA LEU A 5 13.07 41.15 60.33
C LEU A 5 13.67 40.51 59.01
N TYR A 6 14.20 39.30 59.12
CA TYR A 6 14.67 38.56 57.97
C TYR A 6 13.47 37.91 57.27
N TRP A 7 13.20 38.40 56.07
CA TRP A 7 12.19 37.82 55.20
C TRP A 7 12.83 36.70 54.34
N THR A 8 12.56 35.46 54.73
CA THR A 8 12.98 34.28 53.96
C THR A 8 12.03 34.06 52.80
N LEU A 9 12.50 34.28 51.58
CA LEU A 9 11.80 33.91 50.35
C LEU A 9 11.95 32.40 50.14
N PRO A 10 10.88 31.64 49.89
CA PRO A 10 11.00 30.26 49.46
C PRO A 10 11.35 30.20 47.98
N LEU A 11 12.46 29.52 47.68
CA LEU A 11 12.84 29.11 46.33
C LEU A 11 11.81 28.11 45.81
N ILE A 12 10.95 28.55 44.91
CA ILE A 12 10.08 27.66 44.14
C ILE A 12 10.93 27.05 43.02
N ALA A 13 11.39 25.81 43.21
CA ALA A 13 11.99 25.02 42.16
C ALA A 13 10.89 24.60 41.16
N ALA A 14 10.86 25.26 40.02
CA ALA A 14 10.01 24.84 38.90
C ALA A 14 10.56 23.55 38.31
N PHE A 15 9.96 22.44 38.65
CA PHE A 15 10.20 21.15 38.00
C PHE A 15 9.52 21.18 36.62
N ALA A 16 10.29 21.48 35.59
CA ALA A 16 9.85 21.32 34.22
C ALA A 16 9.74 19.83 33.89
N ALA A 17 8.52 19.28 33.99
CA ALA A 17 8.23 17.94 33.52
C ALA A 17 8.27 17.95 31.96
N VAL A 18 9.38 17.48 31.41
CA VAL A 18 9.48 17.20 29.98
C VAL A 18 8.61 15.97 29.71
N LEU A 19 7.41 16.21 29.19
CA LEU A 19 6.56 15.16 28.65
C LEU A 19 7.22 14.65 27.38
N PHE A 20 7.98 13.55 27.49
CA PHE A 20 8.30 12.73 26.33
C PHE A 20 7.00 12.14 25.82
N ALA A 21 6.44 12.73 24.77
CA ALA A 21 5.41 12.08 23.97
C ALA A 21 6.04 10.81 23.40
N ASN A 22 5.76 9.67 24.04
CA ASN A 22 5.99 8.37 23.44
C ASN A 22 5.12 8.35 22.17
N ALA A 23 5.74 8.49 20.99
CA ALA A 23 5.11 8.07 19.77
C ALA A 23 4.90 6.56 19.90
N GLU A 24 3.72 6.17 20.33
CA GLU A 24 3.28 4.78 20.25
C GLU A 24 3.33 4.40 18.77
N THR A 25 4.37 3.66 18.42
CA THR A 25 4.40 2.94 17.14
C THR A 25 3.26 1.94 17.22
N LYS A 26 2.12 2.32 16.63
CA LYS A 26 0.98 1.43 16.42
C LYS A 26 1.54 0.14 15.78
N PRO A 27 1.26 -1.05 16.36
CA PRO A 27 1.67 -2.29 15.72
C PRO A 27 1.11 -2.27 14.30
N ALA A 28 1.89 -2.77 13.35
CA ALA A 28 1.50 -2.86 11.95
C ALA A 28 0.30 -3.82 11.84
N ASP A 29 -0.88 -3.30 12.19
CA ASP A 29 -2.14 -3.94 11.82
C ASP A 29 -2.12 -4.07 10.31
N SER A 30 -2.37 -5.27 9.80
CA SER A 30 -2.51 -5.54 8.38
C SER A 30 -3.55 -4.58 7.81
N VAL A 31 -3.08 -3.54 7.13
CA VAL A 31 -3.97 -2.54 6.54
C VAL A 31 -4.77 -3.24 5.46
N LYS A 32 -6.09 -3.27 5.62
CA LYS A 32 -6.98 -3.92 4.68
C LYS A 32 -7.16 -3.02 3.46
N LEU A 33 -6.37 -3.25 2.42
CA LEU A 33 -6.52 -2.61 1.13
C LEU A 33 -7.80 -3.06 0.43
N ASN A 34 -8.43 -2.15 -0.31
CA ASN A 34 -9.61 -2.45 -1.11
C ASN A 34 -9.20 -2.99 -2.50
N TRP A 35 -8.86 -4.28 -2.55
CA TRP A 35 -8.59 -4.98 -3.80
C TRP A 35 -9.89 -5.33 -4.51
N MET A 36 -10.03 -4.86 -5.74
CA MET A 36 -11.11 -5.24 -6.65
C MET A 36 -10.73 -6.49 -7.44
N THR A 37 -11.72 -7.26 -7.88
CA THR A 37 -11.55 -8.43 -8.77
C THR A 37 -12.27 -8.27 -10.09
N ASP A 38 -13.15 -7.28 -10.19
CA ASP A 38 -13.85 -6.88 -11.41
C ASP A 38 -13.06 -5.74 -12.07
N TYR A 39 -12.52 -6.03 -13.25
CA TYR A 39 -11.66 -5.09 -13.98
C TYR A 39 -12.45 -3.89 -14.53
N GLU A 40 -13.63 -4.13 -15.11
CA GLU A 40 -14.44 -3.07 -15.70
C GLU A 40 -14.93 -2.08 -14.62
N ALA A 41 -15.36 -2.61 -13.48
CA ALA A 41 -15.71 -1.78 -12.33
C ALA A 41 -14.52 -0.97 -11.80
N ALA A 42 -13.32 -1.55 -11.83
CA ALA A 42 -12.10 -0.86 -11.42
C ALA A 42 -11.69 0.24 -12.40
N VAL A 43 -11.82 0.01 -13.71
CA VAL A 43 -11.59 1.04 -14.74
C VAL A 43 -12.54 2.22 -14.54
N ALA A 44 -13.85 1.95 -14.39
CA ALA A 44 -14.84 3.01 -14.14
C ALA A 44 -14.53 3.81 -12.87
N ARG A 45 -14.04 3.13 -11.83
CA ARG A 45 -13.62 3.77 -10.59
C ARG A 45 -12.37 4.63 -10.78
N ALA A 46 -11.35 4.12 -11.47
CA ALA A 46 -10.13 4.87 -11.73
C ALA A 46 -10.41 6.16 -12.51
N GLN A 47 -11.28 6.09 -13.54
CA GLN A 47 -11.76 7.25 -14.30
C GLN A 47 -12.50 8.27 -13.43
N SER A 48 -13.37 7.80 -12.52
CA SER A 48 -14.16 8.70 -11.66
C SER A 48 -13.34 9.37 -10.55
N GLU A 49 -12.24 8.73 -10.13
CA GLU A 49 -11.38 9.19 -9.05
C GLU A 49 -10.06 9.83 -9.55
N ASP A 50 -9.82 9.86 -10.86
CA ASP A 50 -8.56 10.34 -11.48
C ASP A 50 -7.33 9.64 -10.89
N LYS A 51 -7.41 8.29 -10.83
CA LYS A 51 -6.37 7.44 -10.23
C LYS A 51 -5.81 6.44 -11.22
N VAL A 52 -4.55 6.09 -10.98
CA VAL A 52 -3.87 5.03 -11.75
C VAL A 52 -4.40 3.66 -11.32
N LEU A 53 -4.65 2.77 -12.31
CA LEU A 53 -4.94 1.36 -12.04
C LEU A 53 -3.62 0.60 -11.78
N LEU A 54 -3.56 -0.10 -10.67
CA LEU A 54 -2.53 -1.11 -10.40
C LEU A 54 -3.14 -2.50 -10.56
N LEU A 55 -2.69 -3.24 -11.57
CA LEU A 55 -3.09 -4.61 -11.81
C LEU A 55 -2.05 -5.57 -11.23
N ASP A 56 -2.44 -6.42 -10.29
CA ASP A 56 -1.61 -7.47 -9.71
C ASP A 56 -1.98 -8.83 -10.31
N PHE A 57 -1.22 -9.28 -11.32
CA PHE A 57 -1.30 -10.65 -11.83
C PHE A 57 -0.52 -11.57 -10.90
N THR A 58 -1.23 -12.41 -10.18
CA THR A 58 -0.70 -13.17 -9.04
C THR A 58 -1.16 -14.62 -9.02
N GLY A 59 -0.41 -15.46 -8.30
CA GLY A 59 -0.80 -16.82 -7.94
C GLY A 59 -0.84 -16.93 -6.41
N SER A 60 -1.93 -16.48 -5.80
CA SER A 60 -2.03 -16.21 -4.37
C SER A 60 -1.77 -17.40 -3.45
N ASP A 61 -1.96 -18.64 -3.94
CA ASP A 61 -1.83 -19.88 -3.15
C ASP A 61 -0.64 -20.74 -3.52
N TRP A 62 0.17 -20.37 -4.54
CA TRP A 62 1.30 -21.18 -4.98
C TRP A 62 2.55 -20.39 -5.39
N CYS A 63 2.42 -19.10 -5.73
CA CYS A 63 3.53 -18.28 -6.21
C CYS A 63 4.30 -17.66 -5.02
N GLY A 64 5.46 -18.22 -4.67
CA GLY A 64 6.25 -17.76 -3.53
C GLY A 64 6.64 -16.27 -3.61
N TRP A 65 6.99 -15.76 -4.80
CA TRP A 65 7.32 -14.34 -4.98
C TRP A 65 6.11 -13.42 -4.87
N CYS A 66 4.91 -13.91 -5.26
CA CYS A 66 3.65 -13.17 -5.10
C CYS A 66 3.30 -13.04 -3.61
N ILE A 67 3.39 -14.14 -2.87
CA ILE A 67 3.17 -14.17 -1.42
C ILE A 67 4.17 -13.24 -0.70
N LYS A 68 5.43 -13.23 -1.15
CA LYS A 68 6.46 -12.36 -0.61
C LYS A 68 6.16 -10.89 -0.89
N LEU A 69 5.75 -10.54 -2.10
CA LEU A 69 5.34 -9.18 -2.48
C LEU A 69 4.16 -8.70 -1.63
N ASP A 70 3.15 -9.55 -1.46
CA ASP A 70 2.00 -9.23 -0.61
C ASP A 70 2.43 -8.92 0.84
N LYS A 71 3.26 -9.78 1.42
CA LYS A 71 3.75 -9.63 2.80
C LYS A 71 4.66 -8.43 3.01
N GLU A 72 5.58 -8.18 2.10
CA GLU A 72 6.62 -7.14 2.26
C GLU A 72 6.19 -5.76 1.78
N VAL A 73 5.18 -5.70 0.91
CA VAL A 73 4.72 -4.45 0.29
C VAL A 73 3.24 -4.22 0.53
N PHE A 74 2.37 -5.04 -0.05
CA PHE A 74 0.93 -4.75 -0.10
C PHE A 74 0.23 -4.80 1.26
N SER A 75 0.76 -5.57 2.21
CA SER A 75 0.25 -5.63 3.58
C SER A 75 0.83 -4.57 4.52
N ARG A 76 1.56 -3.57 3.99
CA ARG A 76 2.21 -2.54 4.78
C ARG A 76 1.48 -1.20 4.74
N ALA A 77 1.55 -0.47 5.86
CA ALA A 77 0.89 0.82 6.00
C ALA A 77 1.39 1.84 4.95
N GLU A 78 2.69 1.86 4.68
CA GLU A 78 3.30 2.80 3.74
C GLU A 78 2.78 2.62 2.31
N PHE A 79 2.52 1.37 1.89
CA PHE A 79 1.89 1.11 0.60
C PHE A 79 0.41 1.46 0.62
N ALA A 80 -0.29 1.15 1.72
CA ALA A 80 -1.71 1.40 1.85
C ALA A 80 -2.05 2.90 1.82
N GLU A 81 -1.29 3.73 2.52
CA GLU A 81 -1.44 5.19 2.50
C GLU A 81 -1.28 5.75 1.08
N TYR A 82 -0.24 5.32 0.37
CA TYR A 82 -0.03 5.75 -1.01
C TYR A 82 -1.14 5.25 -1.95
N ALA A 83 -1.54 3.99 -1.80
CA ALA A 83 -2.55 3.37 -2.66
C ALA A 83 -3.93 4.01 -2.48
N GLU A 84 -4.31 4.35 -1.25
CA GLU A 84 -5.59 5.01 -0.96
C GLU A 84 -5.74 6.34 -1.69
N GLU A 85 -4.67 7.09 -1.79
CA GLU A 85 -4.68 8.41 -2.45
C GLU A 85 -4.54 8.33 -3.97
N ASN A 86 -3.75 7.38 -4.49
CA ASN A 86 -3.24 7.43 -5.86
C ASN A 86 -3.66 6.26 -6.76
N LEU A 87 -4.10 5.14 -6.18
CA LEU A 87 -4.29 3.91 -6.94
C LEU A 87 -5.70 3.33 -6.79
N VAL A 88 -6.18 2.71 -7.85
CA VAL A 88 -7.24 1.70 -7.80
C VAL A 88 -6.59 0.33 -7.98
N LEU A 89 -6.79 -0.57 -7.01
CA LEU A 89 -6.11 -1.85 -6.94
C LEU A 89 -6.97 -2.97 -7.51
N VAL A 90 -6.42 -3.74 -8.45
CA VAL A 90 -7.10 -4.89 -9.07
C VAL A 90 -6.25 -6.14 -8.90
N LYS A 91 -6.81 -7.15 -8.25
CA LYS A 91 -6.18 -8.46 -8.07
C LYS A 91 -6.67 -9.43 -9.15
N LEU A 92 -5.79 -9.82 -10.03
CA LEU A 92 -6.02 -10.80 -11.09
C LEU A 92 -5.34 -12.12 -10.68
N ASP A 93 -6.04 -12.89 -9.85
CA ASP A 93 -5.52 -14.12 -9.25
C ASP A 93 -5.66 -15.33 -10.19
N PHE A 94 -4.64 -16.19 -10.20
CA PHE A 94 -4.58 -17.46 -10.91
C PHE A 94 -4.34 -18.60 -9.92
N PRO A 95 -5.33 -18.93 -9.07
CA PRO A 95 -5.16 -19.93 -8.02
C PRO A 95 -5.06 -21.35 -8.61
N ARG A 96 -4.39 -22.25 -7.88
CA ARG A 96 -4.30 -23.68 -8.20
C ARG A 96 -5.09 -24.57 -7.24
N GLY A 97 -5.15 -24.16 -5.96
CA GLY A 97 -5.81 -24.90 -4.89
C GLY A 97 -7.15 -24.35 -4.44
N LYS A 98 -7.65 -23.27 -5.06
CA LYS A 98 -8.90 -22.62 -4.70
C LYS A 98 -9.85 -22.55 -5.90
N PRO A 99 -11.17 -22.75 -5.70
CA PRO A 99 -12.15 -22.47 -6.74
C PRO A 99 -12.20 -20.96 -7.05
N GLN A 100 -12.51 -20.64 -8.29
CA GLN A 100 -12.70 -19.27 -8.77
C GLN A 100 -13.93 -19.23 -9.68
N PRO A 101 -14.78 -18.18 -9.62
CA PRO A 101 -15.90 -18.02 -10.54
C PRO A 101 -15.42 -18.03 -12.00
N ALA A 102 -16.18 -18.65 -12.88
CA ALA A 102 -15.80 -18.83 -14.28
C ALA A 102 -15.55 -17.48 -14.99
N GLU A 103 -16.43 -16.51 -14.76
CA GLU A 103 -16.33 -15.15 -15.32
C GLU A 103 -15.04 -14.42 -14.88
N VAL A 104 -14.63 -14.58 -13.62
CA VAL A 104 -13.38 -13.99 -13.11
C VAL A 104 -12.17 -14.67 -13.75
N LYS A 105 -12.21 -15.99 -13.90
CA LYS A 105 -11.15 -16.75 -14.56
C LYS A 105 -11.00 -16.33 -16.03
N GLU A 106 -12.09 -16.26 -16.78
CA GLU A 106 -12.11 -15.82 -18.16
C GLU A 106 -11.60 -14.39 -18.33
N GLN A 107 -12.04 -13.48 -17.45
CA GLN A 107 -11.54 -12.10 -17.39
C GLN A 107 -10.02 -12.08 -17.22
N ASN A 108 -9.50 -12.79 -16.21
CA ASN A 108 -8.08 -12.79 -15.88
C ASN A 108 -7.24 -13.38 -17.02
N GLU A 109 -7.69 -14.47 -17.65
CA GLU A 109 -7.03 -15.09 -18.82
C GLU A 109 -7.01 -14.13 -20.03
N ARG A 110 -8.12 -13.44 -20.30
CA ARG A 110 -8.22 -12.43 -21.37
C ARG A 110 -7.24 -11.29 -21.14
N LEU A 111 -7.19 -10.76 -19.90
CA LEU A 111 -6.28 -9.67 -19.57
C LEU A 111 -4.81 -10.11 -19.56
N ALA A 112 -4.50 -11.29 -19.09
CA ALA A 112 -3.15 -11.85 -19.15
C ALA A 112 -2.66 -11.97 -20.60
N LYS A 113 -3.54 -12.37 -21.52
CA LYS A 113 -3.26 -12.42 -22.96
C LYS A 113 -3.12 -11.01 -23.56
N LYS A 114 -4.05 -10.08 -23.24
CA LYS A 114 -4.01 -8.67 -23.70
C LYS A 114 -2.68 -8.02 -23.37
N TYR A 115 -2.20 -8.20 -22.15
CA TYR A 115 -0.96 -7.56 -21.67
C TYR A 115 0.29 -8.44 -21.79
N GLY A 116 0.20 -9.63 -22.38
CA GLY A 116 1.33 -10.51 -22.63
C GLY A 116 2.03 -10.97 -21.35
N ILE A 117 1.27 -11.33 -20.32
CA ILE A 117 1.79 -11.80 -19.04
C ILE A 117 2.47 -13.16 -19.23
N ARG A 118 3.74 -13.27 -18.80
CA ARG A 118 4.55 -14.49 -18.96
C ARG A 118 4.99 -15.12 -17.64
N GLY A 119 4.73 -14.45 -16.52
CA GLY A 119 5.14 -14.91 -15.20
C GLY A 119 4.50 -14.10 -14.07
N PHE A 120 4.69 -14.56 -12.84
CA PHE A 120 4.10 -13.97 -11.65
C PHE A 120 5.17 -13.70 -10.57
N PRO A 121 5.02 -12.61 -9.77
CA PRO A 121 4.03 -11.57 -9.95
C PRO A 121 4.34 -10.67 -11.15
N SER A 122 3.32 -10.20 -11.84
CA SER A 122 3.42 -9.11 -12.82
C SER A 122 2.51 -7.98 -12.40
N ILE A 123 3.10 -6.82 -12.19
CA ILE A 123 2.39 -5.61 -11.78
C ILE A 123 2.38 -4.64 -12.96
N LEU A 124 1.20 -4.22 -13.37
CA LEU A 124 1.01 -3.21 -14.40
C LEU A 124 0.40 -1.95 -13.80
N LEU A 125 0.84 -0.81 -14.30
CA LEU A 125 0.23 0.49 -14.04
C LEU A 125 -0.42 0.99 -15.32
N LEU A 126 -1.70 1.27 -15.25
CA LEU A 126 -2.47 1.83 -16.36
C LEU A 126 -2.99 3.21 -15.99
N ALA A 127 -2.98 4.13 -16.94
CA ALA A 127 -3.70 5.38 -16.84
C ALA A 127 -5.22 5.14 -16.81
N GLU A 128 -6.00 6.15 -16.53
CA GLU A 128 -7.46 6.11 -16.50
C GLU A 128 -8.11 5.70 -17.84
N ASP A 129 -7.43 5.97 -18.95
CA ASP A 129 -7.82 5.58 -20.31
C ASP A 129 -7.30 4.18 -20.72
N GLU A 130 -6.81 3.40 -19.75
CA GLU A 130 -6.21 2.07 -19.92
C GLU A 130 -4.88 2.03 -20.70
N GLU A 131 -4.23 3.19 -20.93
CA GLU A 131 -2.88 3.21 -21.47
C GLU A 131 -1.88 2.62 -20.48
N LEU A 132 -0.95 1.77 -20.96
CA LEU A 132 0.08 1.16 -20.12
C LEU A 132 1.17 2.18 -19.79
N ILE A 133 1.19 2.66 -18.54
CA ILE A 133 2.22 3.56 -18.02
C ILE A 133 3.51 2.81 -17.70
N GLY A 134 3.41 1.66 -17.00
CA GLY A 134 4.58 0.95 -16.53
C GLY A 134 4.32 -0.51 -16.20
N ARG A 135 5.40 -1.26 -16.12
CA ARG A 135 5.40 -2.68 -15.79
C ARG A 135 6.51 -2.99 -14.78
N THR A 136 6.18 -3.74 -13.75
CA THR A 136 7.14 -4.18 -12.73
C THR A 136 6.75 -5.56 -12.18
N GLY A 137 7.39 -5.98 -11.11
CA GLY A 137 7.13 -7.23 -10.40
C GLY A 137 7.63 -7.12 -8.97
N TYR A 138 8.09 -8.22 -8.36
CA TYR A 138 8.71 -8.18 -7.05
C TYR A 138 10.04 -7.39 -7.10
N ARG A 139 10.21 -6.49 -6.14
CA ARG A 139 11.46 -5.75 -5.92
C ARG A 139 11.82 -5.80 -4.43
N PRO A 140 13.10 -6.07 -4.08
CA PRO A 140 13.53 -6.04 -2.68
C PRO A 140 13.57 -4.61 -2.15
N GLY A 141 13.43 -4.46 -0.84
CA GLY A 141 13.60 -3.18 -0.15
C GLY A 141 12.36 -2.70 0.60
N GLY A 142 11.26 -3.48 0.56
CA GLY A 142 10.04 -3.21 1.32
C GLY A 142 9.14 -2.15 0.70
N ALA A 143 8.09 -1.80 1.42
CA ALA A 143 6.99 -0.98 0.92
C ALA A 143 7.42 0.44 0.54
N SER A 144 8.21 1.13 1.37
CA SER A 144 8.63 2.50 1.08
C SER A 144 9.40 2.62 -0.24
N LYS A 145 10.37 1.72 -0.47
CA LYS A 145 11.13 1.70 -1.74
C LYS A 145 10.26 1.28 -2.92
N TYR A 146 9.27 0.43 -2.67
CA TYR A 146 8.34 0.04 -3.72
C TYR A 146 7.45 1.21 -4.14
N VAL A 147 6.96 2.00 -3.17
CA VAL A 147 6.20 3.23 -3.43
C VAL A 147 7.04 4.25 -4.21
N GLU A 148 8.29 4.47 -3.84
CA GLU A 148 9.21 5.34 -4.60
C GLU A 148 9.33 4.85 -6.06
N HIS A 149 9.52 3.55 -6.25
CA HIS A 149 9.59 2.97 -7.59
C HIS A 149 8.29 3.13 -8.40
N LEU A 150 7.11 3.01 -7.78
CA LEU A 150 5.84 3.27 -8.45
C LEU A 150 5.70 4.74 -8.87
N LYS A 151 6.10 5.67 -8.00
CA LYS A 151 6.14 7.10 -8.32
C LYS A 151 7.04 7.41 -9.52
N ASP A 152 8.21 6.78 -9.57
CA ASP A 152 9.14 6.93 -10.70
C ASP A 152 8.58 6.39 -12.03
N LEU A 153 7.71 5.38 -11.98
CA LEU A 153 7.05 4.82 -13.16
C LEU A 153 5.87 5.67 -13.64
N ILE A 154 5.19 6.34 -12.72
CA ILE A 154 4.00 7.15 -13.02
C ILE A 154 4.39 8.56 -13.52
N GLY A 155 5.50 9.09 -13.06
CA GLY A 155 6.03 10.42 -13.48
C GLY A 155 5.85 11.47 -12.40
#